data_245197a80b22f2e3d9b706c8f61bf95d
#
_entry.id   245197a80b22f2e3d9b706c8f61bf95d
#
_cell.length_a   1.000
_cell.length_b   1.000
_cell.length_c   1.000
_cell.angle_alpha   90.00
_cell.angle_beta   90.00
_cell.angle_gamma   90.00
#
_symmetry.space_group_name_H-M   'P 1'
#
loop_
_entity.id
_entity.type
_entity.pdbx_description
1 polymer ?
#
loop_
_entity_poly.entity_id
_entity_poly.type
_entity_poly.pdbx_seq_one_letter_code
_entity_poly.pdbx_strand_id
1 'polypeptide(L)'
;AMYNIVDSYFVGQFSSDGLTALSIVYPVQLIVTAIAVGTGVGVNTLMSRYDGQGNHHLADRTAGTGTVLALISWLIFAVLSGLLMRPFAAISTESSSVADLAVTYGTIVCVGSPGVFLESTWSKVHQARGNMRLPMLAQIAGAAANIVLDPILIFGLGPVPAMGIAGAAL
;
A
#
# COMPACT_ATOMS: atom_id res chain seq x y z
N ALA A 1 -4.68 8.08 -1.94
CA ALA A 1 -4.27 9.50 -2.09
C ALA A 1 -4.32 10.28 -0.77
N MET A 2 -5.37 10.11 0.07
CA MET A 2 -5.45 10.84 1.37
C MET A 2 -4.36 10.41 2.35
N TYR A 3 -4.04 9.11 2.42
CA TYR A 3 -2.99 8.60 3.33
C TYR A 3 -1.67 9.33 3.14
N ASN A 4 -1.19 9.43 1.90
CA ASN A 4 0.10 10.10 1.61
C ASN A 4 0.12 11.58 2.00
N ILE A 5 -1.04 12.26 2.02
CA ILE A 5 -1.12 13.66 2.46
C ILE A 5 -0.97 13.72 3.98
N VAL A 6 -1.62 12.82 4.70
CA VAL A 6 -1.55 12.74 6.17
C VAL A 6 -0.14 12.36 6.61
N ASP A 7 0.44 11.31 6.02
CA ASP A 7 1.82 10.88 6.27
C ASP A 7 2.81 12.02 6.01
N SER A 8 2.69 12.68 4.85
CA SER A 8 3.57 13.79 4.48
C SER A 8 3.46 14.97 5.44
N TYR A 9 2.26 15.24 5.96
CA TYR A 9 2.05 16.32 6.92
C TYR A 9 2.75 16.02 8.25
N PHE A 10 2.55 14.84 8.83
CA PHE A 10 3.15 14.49 10.11
C PHE A 10 4.66 14.25 10.01
N VAL A 11 5.12 13.57 8.96
CA VAL A 11 6.56 13.35 8.73
C VAL A 11 7.27 14.68 8.45
N GLY A 12 6.64 15.61 7.72
CA GLY A 12 7.19 16.93 7.47
C GLY A 12 7.37 17.78 8.73
N GLN A 13 6.51 17.58 9.74
CA GLN A 13 6.69 18.21 11.05
C GLN A 13 7.81 17.56 11.89
N PHE A 14 8.05 16.26 11.66
CA PHE A 14 9.07 15.52 12.39
C PHE A 14 10.47 15.74 11.80
N SER A 15 10.63 15.69 10.47
CA SER A 15 11.93 15.81 9.81
C SER A 15 11.78 16.22 8.33
N SER A 16 12.56 17.23 7.91
CA SER A 16 12.66 17.62 6.49
C SER A 16 13.29 16.52 5.63
N ASP A 17 14.30 15.84 6.17
CA ASP A 17 14.95 14.69 5.51
C ASP A 17 13.99 13.54 5.33
N GLY A 18 13.11 13.31 6.33
CA GLY A 18 12.04 12.34 6.27
C GLY A 18 11.05 12.64 5.14
N LEU A 19 10.63 13.89 4.99
CA LEU A 19 9.73 14.31 3.90
C LEU A 19 10.37 14.10 2.52
N THR A 20 11.67 14.39 2.40
CA THR A 20 12.43 14.14 1.17
C THR A 20 12.49 12.64 0.86
N ALA A 21 12.73 11.80 1.87
CA ALA A 21 12.74 10.35 1.73
C ALA A 21 11.38 9.79 1.26
N LEU A 22 10.26 10.28 1.82
CA LEU A 22 8.91 9.94 1.36
C LEU A 22 8.73 10.28 -0.12
N SER A 23 9.17 11.47 -0.51
CA SER A 23 9.05 11.94 -1.91
C SER A 23 9.83 11.05 -2.89
N ILE A 24 11.00 10.55 -2.48
CA ILE A 24 11.82 9.62 -3.27
C ILE A 24 11.10 8.26 -3.43
N VAL A 25 10.45 7.75 -2.39
CA VAL A 25 9.77 6.46 -2.40
C VAL A 25 8.38 6.53 -3.07
N TYR A 26 7.79 7.71 -3.17
CA TYR A 26 6.44 7.90 -3.73
C TYR A 26 6.22 7.25 -5.11
N PRO A 27 7.13 7.35 -6.10
CA PRO A 27 6.97 6.64 -7.37
C PRO A 27 6.87 5.12 -7.22
N VAL A 28 7.59 4.53 -6.27
CA VAL A 28 7.51 3.09 -5.98
C VAL A 28 6.13 2.73 -5.44
N GLN A 29 5.58 3.53 -4.53
CA GLN A 29 4.20 3.36 -4.02
C GLN A 29 3.16 3.46 -5.12
N LEU A 30 3.34 4.38 -6.08
CA LEU A 30 2.46 4.48 -7.25
C LEU A 30 2.47 3.22 -8.11
N ILE A 31 3.65 2.62 -8.34
CA ILE A 31 3.78 1.38 -9.11
C ILE A 31 3.08 0.23 -8.36
N VAL A 32 3.33 0.08 -7.06
CA VAL A 32 2.67 -0.93 -6.21
C VAL A 32 1.15 -0.79 -6.29
N THR A 33 0.64 0.43 -6.10
CA THR A 33 -0.80 0.72 -6.16
C THR A 33 -1.37 0.45 -7.56
N ALA A 34 -0.67 0.85 -8.62
CA ALA A 34 -1.13 0.65 -9.99
C ALA A 34 -1.28 -0.84 -10.32
N ILE A 35 -0.33 -1.68 -9.89
CA ILE A 35 -0.39 -3.12 -10.11
C ILE A 35 -1.48 -3.78 -9.26
N ALA A 36 -1.61 -3.38 -7.98
CA ALA A 36 -2.65 -3.89 -7.11
C ALA A 36 -4.05 -3.56 -7.67
N VAL A 37 -4.29 -2.30 -8.05
CA VAL A 37 -5.57 -1.86 -8.63
C VAL A 37 -5.80 -2.50 -10.00
N GLY A 38 -4.79 -2.56 -10.86
CA GLY A 38 -4.87 -3.17 -12.20
C GLY A 38 -5.27 -4.65 -12.14
N THR A 39 -4.65 -5.42 -11.24
CA THR A 39 -5.00 -6.82 -10.97
C THR A 39 -6.46 -6.92 -10.51
N GLY A 40 -6.86 -6.09 -9.55
CA GLY A 40 -8.24 -6.05 -9.05
C GLY A 40 -9.27 -5.72 -10.15
N VAL A 41 -8.96 -4.76 -11.04
CA VAL A 41 -9.83 -4.41 -12.18
C VAL A 41 -9.98 -5.59 -13.15
N GLY A 42 -8.89 -6.31 -13.44
CA GLY A 42 -8.94 -7.53 -14.24
C GLY A 42 -9.86 -8.60 -13.64
N VAL A 43 -9.73 -8.83 -12.33
CA VAL A 43 -10.60 -9.76 -11.59
C VAL A 43 -12.06 -9.32 -11.66
N ASN A 44 -12.35 -8.03 -11.40
CA ASN A 44 -13.70 -7.47 -11.49
C ASN A 44 -14.33 -7.71 -12.86
N THR A 45 -13.61 -7.41 -13.93
CA THR A 45 -14.09 -7.55 -15.31
C THR A 45 -14.45 -9.01 -15.64
N LEU A 46 -13.58 -9.96 -15.28
CA LEU A 46 -13.83 -11.38 -15.53
C LEU A 46 -14.98 -11.92 -14.68
N MET A 47 -15.04 -11.55 -13.41
CA MET A 47 -16.13 -11.94 -12.51
C MET A 47 -17.48 -11.44 -13.03
N SER A 48 -17.59 -10.15 -13.37
CA SER A 48 -18.81 -9.56 -13.91
C SER A 48 -19.26 -10.24 -15.20
N ARG A 49 -18.31 -10.64 -16.05
CA ARG A 49 -18.60 -11.40 -17.26
C ARG A 49 -19.15 -12.79 -16.95
N TYR A 50 -18.53 -13.54 -16.04
CA TYR A 50 -18.99 -14.88 -15.68
C TYR A 50 -20.31 -14.86 -14.91
N ASP A 51 -20.50 -13.92 -13.99
CA ASP A 51 -21.78 -13.74 -13.28
C ASP A 51 -22.90 -13.35 -14.26
N GLY A 52 -22.63 -12.49 -15.26
CA GLY A 52 -23.59 -12.16 -16.33
C GLY A 52 -23.95 -13.33 -17.26
N GLN A 53 -23.08 -14.34 -17.35
CA GLN A 53 -23.34 -15.60 -18.05
C GLN A 53 -24.02 -16.65 -17.17
N GLY A 54 -24.32 -16.35 -15.91
CA GLY A 54 -24.86 -17.30 -14.94
C GLY A 54 -23.86 -18.34 -14.42
N ASN A 55 -22.56 -18.15 -14.71
CA ASN A 55 -21.49 -19.07 -14.29
C ASN A 55 -20.80 -18.61 -13.01
N HIS A 56 -21.53 -18.65 -11.91
CA HIS A 56 -21.05 -18.21 -10.60
C HIS A 56 -19.82 -18.99 -10.11
N HIS A 57 -19.70 -20.28 -10.50
CA HIS A 57 -18.54 -21.09 -10.13
C HIS A 57 -17.24 -20.56 -10.75
N LEU A 58 -17.25 -20.13 -12.02
CA LEU A 58 -16.08 -19.51 -12.63
C LEU A 58 -15.81 -18.11 -12.07
N ALA A 59 -16.84 -17.36 -11.70
CA ALA A 59 -16.67 -16.07 -11.00
C ALA A 59 -15.95 -16.27 -9.66
N ASP A 60 -16.35 -17.23 -8.84
CA ASP A 60 -15.71 -17.55 -7.56
C ASP A 60 -14.25 -18.02 -7.74
N ARG A 61 -13.99 -18.87 -8.72
CA ARG A 61 -12.61 -19.27 -9.06
C ARG A 61 -11.76 -18.09 -9.50
N THR A 62 -12.32 -17.12 -10.22
CA THR A 62 -11.64 -15.90 -10.63
C THR A 62 -11.25 -15.05 -9.41
N ALA A 63 -12.13 -14.91 -8.41
CA ALA A 63 -11.81 -14.24 -7.16
C ALA A 63 -10.66 -14.94 -6.42
N GLY A 64 -10.68 -16.26 -6.32
CA GLY A 64 -9.60 -17.05 -5.72
C GLY A 64 -8.26 -16.87 -6.45
N THR A 65 -8.27 -16.95 -7.78
CA THR A 65 -7.07 -16.72 -8.61
C THR A 65 -6.54 -15.29 -8.45
N GLY A 66 -7.44 -14.31 -8.39
CA GLY A 66 -7.07 -12.92 -8.13
C GLY A 66 -6.38 -12.73 -6.80
N THR A 67 -6.85 -13.42 -5.75
CA THR A 67 -6.21 -13.40 -4.42
C THR A 67 -4.81 -13.99 -4.47
N VAL A 68 -4.61 -15.11 -5.15
CA VAL A 68 -3.27 -15.71 -5.32
C VAL A 68 -2.36 -14.78 -6.11
N LEU A 69 -2.84 -14.17 -7.20
CA LEU A 69 -2.07 -13.20 -7.98
C LEU A 69 -1.68 -11.98 -7.15
N ALA A 70 -2.59 -11.48 -6.31
CA ALA A 70 -2.32 -10.36 -5.39
C ALA A 70 -1.17 -10.70 -4.43
N LEU A 71 -1.18 -11.89 -3.83
CA LEU A 71 -0.11 -12.36 -2.93
C LEU A 71 1.21 -12.58 -3.66
N ILE A 72 1.19 -13.14 -4.87
CA ILE A 72 2.41 -13.32 -5.68
C ILE A 72 2.99 -11.94 -6.05
N SER A 73 2.15 -10.99 -6.48
CA SER A 73 2.59 -9.63 -6.81
C SER A 73 3.20 -8.93 -5.60
N TRP A 74 2.55 -9.02 -4.44
CA TRP A 74 3.12 -8.51 -3.20
C TRP A 74 4.49 -9.13 -2.90
N LEU A 75 4.62 -10.46 -2.97
CA LEU A 75 5.88 -11.15 -2.67
C LEU A 75 7.01 -10.69 -3.60
N ILE A 76 6.71 -10.52 -4.89
CA ILE A 76 7.66 -9.99 -5.87
C ILE A 76 8.14 -8.59 -5.44
N PHE A 77 7.22 -7.68 -5.09
CA PHE A 77 7.59 -6.34 -4.65
C PHE A 77 8.33 -6.33 -3.33
N ALA A 78 7.97 -7.18 -2.37
CA ALA A 78 8.69 -7.32 -1.10
C ALA A 78 10.14 -7.78 -1.32
N VAL A 79 10.37 -8.76 -2.20
CA VAL A 79 11.72 -9.23 -2.55
C VAL A 79 12.50 -8.16 -3.32
N LEU A 80 11.88 -7.55 -4.33
CA LEU A 80 12.52 -6.51 -5.13
C LEU A 80 12.91 -5.29 -4.30
N SER A 81 12.06 -4.89 -3.34
CA SER A 81 12.40 -3.78 -2.44
C SER A 81 13.61 -4.10 -1.58
N GLY A 82 13.73 -5.30 -1.04
CA GLY A 82 14.88 -5.72 -0.27
C GLY A 82 16.20 -5.69 -1.09
N LEU A 83 16.12 -5.95 -2.38
CA LEU A 83 17.28 -6.00 -3.27
C LEU A 83 17.61 -4.63 -3.90
N LEU A 84 16.59 -3.88 -4.32
CA LEU A 84 16.74 -2.71 -5.19
C LEU A 84 16.55 -1.37 -4.47
N MET A 85 15.99 -1.33 -3.26
CA MET A 85 15.71 -0.06 -2.58
C MET A 85 17.00 0.72 -2.26
N ARG A 86 18.07 0.03 -1.86
CA ARG A 86 19.37 0.67 -1.62
C ARG A 86 19.97 1.32 -2.86
N PRO A 87 20.19 0.60 -3.99
CA PRO A 87 20.69 1.24 -5.20
C PRO A 87 19.78 2.32 -5.74
N PHE A 88 18.46 2.15 -5.63
CA PHE A 88 17.47 3.16 -6.01
C PHE A 88 17.61 4.45 -5.18
N ALA A 89 17.70 4.35 -3.86
CA ALA A 89 17.90 5.51 -2.99
C ALA A 89 19.25 6.20 -3.24
N ALA A 90 20.32 5.44 -3.45
CA ALA A 90 21.66 5.97 -3.74
C ALA A 90 21.74 6.76 -5.05
N ILE A 91 20.94 6.40 -6.06
CA ILE A 91 20.86 7.14 -7.32
C ILE A 91 19.97 8.38 -7.18
N SER A 92 18.99 8.34 -6.26
CA SER A 92 17.96 9.38 -6.11
C SER A 92 18.42 10.56 -5.24
N THR A 93 19.44 10.39 -4.38
CA THR A 93 19.94 11.45 -3.49
C THR A 93 21.43 11.29 -3.20
N GLU A 94 22.12 12.43 -3.06
CA GLU A 94 23.52 12.47 -2.62
C GLU A 94 23.67 12.43 -1.09
N SER A 95 22.58 12.70 -0.35
CA SER A 95 22.58 12.66 1.10
C SER A 95 22.43 11.24 1.62
N SER A 96 23.45 10.74 2.33
CA SER A 96 23.42 9.42 2.95
C SER A 96 22.29 9.27 3.98
N SER A 97 22.00 10.34 4.74
CA SER A 97 20.92 10.37 5.72
C SER A 97 19.56 10.16 5.06
N VAL A 98 19.28 10.90 3.98
CA VAL A 98 18.02 10.78 3.22
C VAL A 98 17.91 9.39 2.54
N ALA A 99 19.04 8.89 2.01
CA ALA A 99 19.07 7.56 1.39
C ALA A 99 18.72 6.45 2.41
N ASP A 100 19.28 6.48 3.60
CA ASP A 100 19.01 5.48 4.65
C ASP A 100 17.54 5.55 5.13
N LEU A 101 16.99 6.75 5.25
CA LEU A 101 15.57 6.94 5.58
C LEU A 101 14.66 6.42 4.45
N ALA A 102 15.00 6.67 3.18
CA ALA A 102 14.26 6.18 2.02
C ALA A 102 14.28 4.64 1.93
N VAL A 103 15.43 4.02 2.19
CA VAL A 103 15.57 2.55 2.24
C VAL A 103 14.71 1.97 3.35
N THR A 104 14.76 2.55 4.55
CA THR A 104 13.98 2.08 5.70
C THR A 104 12.49 2.19 5.41
N TYR A 105 12.02 3.37 5.04
CA TYR A 105 10.61 3.63 4.72
C TYR A 105 10.12 2.76 3.56
N GLY A 106 10.83 2.77 2.44
CA GLY A 106 10.42 2.04 1.25
C GLY A 106 10.40 0.52 1.43
N THR A 107 11.33 -0.03 2.20
CA THR A 107 11.34 -1.46 2.51
C THR A 107 10.16 -1.84 3.41
N ILE A 108 9.89 -1.06 4.46
CA ILE A 108 8.76 -1.33 5.36
C ILE A 108 7.44 -1.24 4.58
N VAL A 109 7.25 -0.20 3.78
CA VAL A 109 6.05 -0.02 2.95
C VAL A 109 5.85 -1.18 1.98
N CYS A 110 6.90 -1.62 1.27
CA CYS A 110 6.78 -2.71 0.30
C CYS A 110 6.54 -4.07 0.98
N VAL A 111 7.22 -4.35 2.08
CA VAL A 111 7.02 -5.60 2.85
C VAL A 111 5.68 -5.59 3.56
N GLY A 112 5.26 -4.44 4.10
CA GLY A 112 3.98 -4.24 4.79
C GLY A 112 2.77 -4.08 3.87
N SER A 113 2.94 -4.10 2.53
CA SER A 113 1.87 -3.85 1.57
C SER A 113 0.95 -5.03 1.18
N PRO A 114 0.98 -6.23 1.80
CA PRO A 114 0.02 -7.29 1.43
C PRO A 114 -1.43 -6.83 1.63
N GLY A 115 -1.67 -5.96 2.62
CA GLY A 115 -2.98 -5.35 2.86
C GLY A 115 -3.49 -4.55 1.65
N VAL A 116 -2.61 -3.78 0.99
CA VAL A 116 -2.96 -2.98 -0.19
C VAL A 116 -3.36 -3.88 -1.36
N PHE A 117 -2.61 -4.95 -1.63
CA PHE A 117 -2.90 -5.89 -2.70
C PHE A 117 -4.21 -6.67 -2.45
N LEU A 118 -4.42 -7.14 -1.23
CA LEU A 118 -5.63 -7.87 -0.84
C LEU A 118 -6.85 -6.95 -0.83
N GLU A 119 -6.75 -5.76 -0.22
CA GLU A 119 -7.82 -4.78 -0.17
C GLU A 119 -8.25 -4.39 -1.59
N SER A 120 -7.30 -4.03 -2.47
CA SER A 120 -7.61 -3.69 -3.86
C SER A 120 -8.34 -4.82 -4.58
N THR A 121 -7.88 -6.06 -4.44
CA THR A 121 -8.50 -7.21 -5.10
C THR A 121 -9.90 -7.47 -4.55
N TRP A 122 -10.06 -7.55 -3.22
CA TRP A 122 -11.36 -7.85 -2.60
C TRP A 122 -12.36 -6.73 -2.74
N SER A 123 -11.91 -5.46 -2.72
CA SER A 123 -12.77 -4.33 -3.07
C SER A 123 -13.37 -4.50 -4.46
N LYS A 124 -12.58 -4.92 -5.45
CA LYS A 124 -13.03 -5.16 -6.81
C LYS A 124 -13.91 -6.39 -6.94
N VAL A 125 -13.67 -7.45 -6.17
CA VAL A 125 -14.56 -8.62 -6.06
C VAL A 125 -15.95 -8.22 -5.57
N HIS A 126 -16.03 -7.41 -4.51
CA HIS A 126 -17.32 -6.91 -4.01
C HIS A 126 -18.02 -5.98 -5.00
N GLN A 127 -17.26 -5.11 -5.67
CA GLN A 127 -17.80 -4.22 -6.69
C GLN A 127 -18.37 -5.01 -7.89
N ALA A 128 -17.73 -6.10 -8.31
CA ALA A 128 -18.23 -6.96 -9.38
C ALA A 128 -19.64 -7.49 -9.10
N ARG A 129 -19.98 -7.70 -7.84
CA ARG A 129 -21.30 -8.15 -7.37
C ARG A 129 -22.23 -7.01 -6.94
N GLY A 130 -21.91 -5.77 -7.29
CA GLY A 130 -22.70 -4.59 -6.97
C GLY A 130 -22.63 -4.12 -5.51
N ASN A 131 -21.79 -4.75 -4.67
CA ASN A 131 -21.63 -4.34 -3.29
C ASN A 131 -20.53 -3.28 -3.18
N MET A 132 -20.95 -2.01 -3.18
CA MET A 132 -20.05 -0.86 -3.03
C MET A 132 -19.86 -0.42 -1.56
N ARG A 133 -20.70 -0.91 -0.64
CA ARG A 133 -20.69 -0.48 0.76
C ARG A 133 -19.49 -1.02 1.52
N LEU A 134 -19.15 -2.30 1.33
CA LEU A 134 -18.02 -2.92 2.03
C LEU A 134 -16.67 -2.27 1.66
N PRO A 135 -16.33 -2.08 0.36
CA PRO A 135 -15.12 -1.35 -0.01
C PRO A 135 -15.07 0.07 0.55
N MET A 136 -16.19 0.79 0.50
CA MET A 136 -16.28 2.14 1.05
C MET A 136 -15.99 2.17 2.56
N LEU A 137 -16.63 1.28 3.32
CA LEU A 137 -16.41 1.20 4.77
C LEU A 137 -14.97 0.78 5.11
N ALA A 138 -14.39 -0.16 4.37
CA ALA A 138 -13.00 -0.57 4.56
C ALA A 138 -12.03 0.60 4.32
N GLN A 139 -12.24 1.38 3.26
CA GLN A 139 -11.40 2.56 2.96
C GLN A 139 -11.56 3.66 4.01
N ILE A 140 -12.79 3.92 4.49
CA ILE A 140 -13.02 4.90 5.56
C ILE A 140 -12.36 4.44 6.85
N ALA A 141 -12.52 3.17 7.22
CA ALA A 141 -11.89 2.62 8.43
C ALA A 141 -10.36 2.68 8.34
N GLY A 142 -9.78 2.32 7.19
CA GLY A 142 -8.35 2.43 6.95
C GLY A 142 -7.84 3.88 7.06
N ALA A 143 -8.56 4.85 6.45
CA ALA A 143 -8.19 6.25 6.54
C ALA A 143 -8.29 6.79 7.98
N ALA A 144 -9.33 6.41 8.72
CA ALA A 144 -9.49 6.80 10.11
C ALA A 144 -8.39 6.19 10.99
N ALA A 145 -8.05 4.92 10.78
CA ALA A 145 -6.97 4.25 11.50
C ALA A 145 -5.61 4.95 11.25
N ASN A 146 -5.30 5.29 10.01
CA ASN A 146 -4.08 5.99 9.63
C ASN A 146 -3.99 7.38 10.31
N ILE A 147 -5.06 8.21 10.24
CA ILE A 147 -5.09 9.52 10.91
C ILE A 147 -4.82 9.41 12.42
N VAL A 148 -5.26 8.32 13.06
CA VAL A 148 -5.08 8.11 14.51
C VAL A 148 -3.72 7.50 14.82
N LEU A 149 -3.26 6.53 14.01
CA LEU A 149 -2.04 5.77 14.28
C LEU A 149 -0.78 6.55 13.90
N ASP A 150 -0.80 7.36 12.82
CA ASP A 150 0.37 8.12 12.40
C ASP A 150 0.96 8.98 13.51
N PRO A 151 0.20 9.89 14.17
CA PRO A 151 0.78 10.69 15.24
C PRO A 151 1.25 9.84 16.44
N ILE A 152 0.59 8.71 16.70
CA ILE A 152 0.98 7.82 17.80
C ILE A 152 2.31 7.12 17.49
N LEU A 153 2.49 6.63 16.27
CA LEU A 153 3.67 5.88 15.86
C LEU A 153 4.85 6.80 15.52
N ILE A 154 4.58 7.94 14.87
CA ILE A 154 5.65 8.89 14.47
C ILE A 154 6.23 9.59 15.68
N PHE A 155 5.39 10.17 16.54
CA PHE A 155 5.84 10.99 17.67
C PHE A 155 6.02 10.20 18.97
N GLY A 156 5.50 8.97 19.05
CA GLY A 156 5.61 8.14 20.25
C GLY A 156 4.71 8.63 21.38
N LEU A 157 3.39 8.44 21.26
CA LEU A 157 2.43 8.83 22.28
C LEU A 157 2.11 7.64 23.21
N GLY A 158 2.22 7.85 24.51
CA GLY A 158 1.91 6.85 25.53
C GLY A 158 3.01 5.78 25.66
N PRO A 159 2.66 4.48 25.66
CA PRO A 159 3.62 3.38 25.82
C PRO A 159 4.42 3.04 24.55
N VAL A 160 4.10 3.70 23.42
CA VAL A 160 4.72 3.42 22.12
C VAL A 160 5.94 4.33 21.95
N PRO A 161 7.16 3.79 21.69
CA PRO A 161 8.33 4.59 21.42
C PRO A 161 8.16 5.35 20.09
N ALA A 162 8.75 6.54 19.99
CA ALA A 162 8.78 7.31 18.74
C ALA A 162 9.52 6.50 17.66
N MET A 163 8.82 6.11 16.61
CA MET A 163 9.37 5.33 15.49
C MET A 163 9.77 6.23 14.31
N GLY A 164 9.41 7.51 14.35
CA GLY A 164 9.72 8.46 13.28
C GLY A 164 9.18 7.99 11.93
N ILE A 165 10.06 7.98 10.90
CA ILE A 165 9.68 7.60 9.54
C ILE A 165 9.26 6.12 9.41
N ALA A 166 9.77 5.24 10.28
CA ALA A 166 9.34 3.84 10.31
C ALA A 166 7.90 3.72 10.82
N GLY A 167 7.47 4.60 11.73
CA GLY A 167 6.08 4.68 12.20
C GLY A 167 5.09 5.11 11.12
N ALA A 168 5.51 6.01 10.22
CA ALA A 168 4.71 6.41 9.07
C ALA A 168 4.62 5.32 7.97
N ALA A 169 5.53 4.34 8.00
CA ALA A 169 5.58 3.25 7.03
C ALA A 169 4.71 2.03 7.43
N LEU A 170 4.23 1.98 8.69
CA LEU A 170 3.42 0.90 9.25
C LEU A 170 1.94 1.18 9.12
#